data_a3b07e51a87f8ca3927f6958af3c947a
#
_entry.id   a3b07e51a87f8ca3927f6958af3c947a
#
_cell.length_a   1.000
_cell.length_b   1.000
_cell.length_c   1.000
_cell.angle_alpha   90.00
_cell.angle_beta   90.00
_cell.angle_gamma   90.00
#
_symmetry.space_group_name_H-M   'P 1'
#
loop_
_entity.id
_entity.type
_entity.pdbx_description
1 polymer ?
#
loop_
_entity_poly.entity_id
_entity_poly.type
_entity_poly.pdbx_seq_one_letter_code
_entity_poly.pdbx_strand_id
1 'polypeptide(L)'
;MGKKKKHYKPSNKAMMGYALDYIHDRIVKNLPYVYSAIALAMWNVLDETDEEKHEDIMTLINESMLIWNDIVENGKDVVEECEKVTGISMRDAVC
;
A
#
# COMPACT_ATOMS: atom_id res chain seq x y z
N MET A 1 23.71 14.61 -5.99
CA MET A 1 23.64 14.92 -6.55
C MET A 1 23.31 15.14 -7.02
N GLY A 2 22.93 15.39 -7.18
CA GLY A 2 22.71 15.66 -7.84
C GLY A 2 22.91 16.36 -8.28
N LYS A 3 23.26 16.71 -8.16
CA LYS A 3 23.31 17.49 -8.78
C LYS A 3 23.86 17.59 -9.87
N LYS A 4 24.03 17.35 -10.16
CA LYS A 4 24.37 17.59 -11.15
C LYS A 4 23.88 17.38 -12.27
N LYS A 5 23.43 17.33 -12.31
CA LYS A 5 22.75 17.25 -13.34
C LYS A 5 22.04 18.35 -13.80
N LYS A 6 22.19 19.42 -13.46
CA LYS A 6 21.41 20.50 -13.78
C LYS A 6 21.48 20.87 -15.23
N HIS A 7 22.54 20.56 -15.89
CA HIS A 7 22.62 20.77 -17.33
C HIS A 7 22.13 19.59 -18.11
N TYR A 8 21.97 18.47 -17.43
CA TYR A 8 21.53 17.24 -18.06
C TYR A 8 20.02 17.18 -18.03
N LYS A 9 19.43 16.94 -19.19
CA LYS A 9 17.98 16.82 -19.30
C LYS A 9 17.65 15.38 -19.67
N PRO A 10 17.13 14.59 -18.74
CA PRO A 10 16.83 13.19 -19.05
C PRO A 10 15.71 13.06 -20.06
N SER A 11 15.69 11.94 -20.77
CA SER A 11 14.62 11.63 -21.69
C SER A 11 13.32 11.43 -20.93
N ASN A 12 12.20 11.51 -21.63
CA ASN A 12 10.89 11.30 -21.02
C ASN A 12 10.80 9.93 -20.35
N LYS A 13 11.39 8.93 -20.97
CA LYS A 13 11.39 7.57 -20.40
C LYS A 13 12.19 7.53 -19.10
N ALA A 14 13.33 8.19 -19.05
CA ALA A 14 14.14 8.25 -17.85
C ALA A 14 13.43 9.02 -16.75
N MET A 15 12.75 10.10 -17.09
CA MET A 15 12.00 10.88 -16.12
C MET A 15 10.85 10.07 -15.52
N MET A 16 10.17 9.28 -16.35
CA MET A 16 9.12 8.38 -15.85
C MET A 16 9.69 7.35 -14.91
N GLY A 17 10.86 6.80 -15.22
CA GLY A 17 11.52 5.83 -14.37
C GLY A 17 11.83 6.42 -12.99
N TYR A 18 12.38 7.64 -12.97
CA TYR A 18 12.68 8.31 -11.71
C TYR A 18 11.41 8.59 -10.91
N ALA A 19 10.34 9.02 -11.57
CA ALA A 19 9.08 9.29 -10.91
C ALA A 19 8.49 8.03 -10.29
N LEU A 20 8.52 6.91 -11.01
CA LEU A 20 8.01 5.65 -10.50
C LEU A 20 8.84 5.14 -9.34
N ASP A 21 10.16 5.26 -9.41
CA ASP A 21 11.05 4.88 -8.32
C ASP A 21 10.77 5.71 -7.06
N TYR A 22 10.55 7.00 -7.24
CA TYR A 22 10.25 7.89 -6.14
C TYR A 22 8.94 7.51 -5.47
N ILE A 23 7.90 7.27 -6.26
CA ILE A 23 6.58 6.88 -5.75
C ILE A 23 6.67 5.56 -5.01
N HIS A 24 7.34 4.59 -5.62
CA HIS A 24 7.53 3.27 -5.01
C HIS A 24 8.26 3.38 -3.67
N ASP A 25 9.33 4.18 -3.61
CA ASP A 25 10.09 4.37 -2.40
C ASP A 25 9.23 4.99 -1.29
N ARG A 26 8.41 5.98 -1.65
CA ARG A 26 7.51 6.62 -0.69
C ARG A 26 6.46 5.65 -0.15
N ILE A 27 5.91 4.81 -1.01
CA ILE A 27 4.93 3.80 -0.60
C ILE A 27 5.58 2.81 0.36
N VAL A 28 6.75 2.28 -0.01
CA VAL A 28 7.44 1.30 0.81
C VAL A 28 7.79 1.88 2.19
N LYS A 29 8.24 3.13 2.23
CA LYS A 29 8.59 3.78 3.50
C LYS A 29 7.39 4.01 4.39
N ASN A 30 6.21 4.21 3.80
CA ASN A 30 5.00 4.52 4.56
C ASN A 30 4.20 3.29 4.96
N LEU A 31 4.47 2.14 4.34
CA LEU A 31 3.72 0.91 4.65
C LEU A 31 3.69 0.55 6.13
N PRO A 32 4.81 0.62 6.87
CA PRO A 32 4.76 0.29 8.29
C PRO A 32 3.81 1.19 9.07
N TYR A 33 3.73 2.47 8.70
CA TYR A 33 2.84 3.40 9.38
C TYR A 33 1.38 3.09 9.09
N VAL A 34 1.06 2.81 7.83
CA VAL A 34 -0.30 2.48 7.43
C VAL A 34 -0.75 1.18 8.09
N TYR A 35 0.07 0.15 8.02
CA TYR A 35 -0.27 -1.14 8.64
C TYR A 35 -0.34 -1.04 10.16
N SER A 36 0.49 -0.18 10.77
CA SER A 36 0.42 0.03 12.21
C SER A 36 -0.90 0.65 12.62
N ALA A 37 -1.38 1.63 11.85
CA ALA A 37 -2.67 2.25 12.12
C ALA A 37 -3.80 1.24 11.99
N ILE A 38 -3.76 0.39 10.97
CA ILE A 38 -4.75 -0.66 10.76
C ILE A 38 -4.72 -1.65 11.93
N ALA A 39 -3.53 -2.05 12.35
CA ALA A 39 -3.36 -2.98 13.46
C ALA A 39 -3.94 -2.40 14.76
N LEU A 40 -3.69 -1.13 15.02
CA LEU A 40 -4.24 -0.45 16.19
C LEU A 40 -5.78 -0.39 16.15
N ALA A 41 -6.31 -0.08 14.97
CA ALA A 41 -7.76 -0.01 14.79
C ALA A 41 -8.38 -1.39 15.03
N MET A 42 -7.77 -2.43 14.49
CA MET A 42 -8.26 -3.80 14.70
C MET A 42 -8.18 -4.20 16.17
N TRP A 43 -7.08 -3.84 16.82
CA TRP A 43 -6.92 -4.13 18.25
C TRP A 43 -8.06 -3.55 19.07
N ASN A 44 -8.51 -2.34 18.70
CA ASN A 44 -9.58 -1.66 19.40
C ASN A 44 -10.98 -2.20 19.09
N VAL A 45 -11.15 -2.75 17.88
CA VAL A 45 -12.47 -3.19 17.41
C VAL A 45 -12.75 -4.66 17.72
N LEU A 46 -11.71 -5.50 17.69
CA LEU A 46 -11.87 -6.92 17.92
C LEU A 46 -12.21 -7.21 19.39
N ASP A 47 -13.23 -8.02 19.59
CA ASP A 47 -13.66 -8.43 20.95
C ASP A 47 -13.09 -9.82 21.22
N GLU A 48 -11.79 -9.87 21.46
CA GLU A 48 -11.03 -11.11 21.61
C GLU A 48 -9.96 -10.94 22.67
N THR A 49 -9.31 -12.06 23.02
CA THR A 49 -8.14 -11.99 23.91
C THR A 49 -6.96 -11.36 23.17
N ASP A 50 -5.99 -10.87 23.93
CA ASP A 50 -4.79 -10.25 23.32
C ASP A 50 -4.06 -11.20 22.38
N GLU A 51 -4.01 -12.48 22.76
CA GLU A 51 -3.35 -13.50 21.95
C GLU A 51 -4.08 -13.71 20.62
N GLU A 52 -5.40 -13.80 20.67
CA GLU A 52 -6.23 -13.95 19.48
C GLU A 52 -6.13 -12.73 18.58
N LYS A 53 -6.13 -11.53 19.17
CA LYS A 53 -5.97 -10.29 18.41
C LYS A 53 -4.65 -10.29 17.65
N HIS A 54 -3.58 -10.66 18.34
CA HIS A 54 -2.24 -10.70 17.72
C HIS A 54 -2.25 -11.62 16.49
N GLU A 55 -2.81 -12.81 16.64
CA GLU A 55 -2.86 -13.79 15.57
C GLU A 55 -3.71 -13.30 14.38
N ASP A 56 -4.89 -12.78 14.67
CA ASP A 56 -5.80 -12.32 13.63
C ASP A 56 -5.24 -11.11 12.87
N ILE A 57 -4.60 -10.20 13.58
CA ILE A 57 -3.99 -9.03 12.95
C ILE A 57 -2.84 -9.44 12.04
N MET A 58 -1.99 -10.35 12.51
CA MET A 58 -0.87 -10.81 11.67
C MET A 58 -1.36 -11.58 10.45
N THR A 59 -2.40 -12.38 10.61
CA THR A 59 -3.01 -13.10 9.49
C THR A 59 -3.56 -12.13 8.46
N LEU A 60 -4.25 -11.10 8.91
CA LEU A 60 -4.85 -10.11 8.02
C LEU A 60 -3.77 -9.35 7.24
N ILE A 61 -2.70 -8.94 7.93
CA ILE A 61 -1.61 -8.20 7.28
C ILE A 61 -0.94 -9.06 6.23
N ASN A 62 -0.64 -10.33 6.55
CA ASN A 62 -0.02 -11.24 5.60
C ASN A 62 -0.92 -11.46 4.39
N GLU A 63 -2.21 -11.65 4.62
CA GLU A 63 -3.18 -11.83 3.56
C GLU A 63 -3.25 -10.60 2.66
N SER A 64 -3.22 -9.41 3.27
CA SER A 64 -3.24 -8.14 2.54
C SER A 64 -2.05 -8.03 1.58
N MET A 65 -0.88 -8.42 2.04
CA MET A 65 0.32 -8.36 1.22
C MET A 65 0.26 -9.33 0.05
N LEU A 66 -0.26 -10.54 0.29
CA LEU A 66 -0.42 -11.53 -0.78
C LEU A 66 -1.43 -11.06 -1.83
N ILE A 67 -2.53 -10.48 -1.39
CA ILE A 67 -3.55 -9.95 -2.28
C ILE A 67 -2.97 -8.80 -3.12
N TRP A 68 -2.24 -7.89 -2.47
CA TRP A 68 -1.60 -6.78 -3.15
C TRP A 68 -0.69 -7.28 -4.28
N ASN A 69 0.19 -8.22 -3.94
CA ASN A 69 1.13 -8.76 -4.91
C ASN A 69 0.42 -9.43 -6.08
N ASP A 70 -0.61 -10.21 -5.80
CA ASP A 70 -1.36 -10.91 -6.85
C ASP A 70 -2.05 -9.93 -7.80
N ILE A 71 -2.71 -8.92 -7.24
CA ILE A 71 -3.45 -7.94 -8.05
C ILE A 71 -2.49 -7.11 -8.90
N VAL A 72 -1.39 -6.66 -8.29
CA VAL A 72 -0.41 -5.83 -8.99
C VAL A 72 0.28 -6.60 -10.11
N GLU A 73 0.62 -7.87 -9.86
CA GLU A 73 1.25 -8.71 -10.87
C GLU A 73 0.34 -8.94 -12.08
N ASN A 74 -0.96 -8.94 -11.85
CA ASN A 74 -1.93 -9.12 -12.94
C ASN A 74 -2.32 -7.79 -13.59
N GLY A 75 -1.68 -6.69 -13.21
CA GLY A 75 -1.93 -5.38 -13.79
C GLY A 75 -3.27 -4.79 -13.42
N LYS A 76 -3.87 -5.23 -12.32
CA LYS A 76 -5.17 -4.75 -11.88
C LYS A 76 -5.05 -3.65 -10.84
N ASP A 77 -6.12 -2.90 -10.67
CA ASP A 77 -6.21 -1.82 -9.68
C ASP A 77 -6.84 -2.37 -8.40
N VAL A 78 -6.11 -2.29 -7.30
CA VAL A 78 -6.57 -2.79 -6.00
C VAL A 78 -7.86 -2.09 -5.55
N VAL A 79 -7.97 -0.79 -5.81
CA VAL A 79 -9.15 -0.03 -5.41
C VAL A 79 -10.39 -0.51 -6.14
N GLU A 80 -10.27 -0.77 -7.45
CA GLU A 80 -11.36 -1.29 -8.24
C GLU A 80 -11.76 -2.71 -7.81
N GLU A 81 -10.76 -3.55 -7.56
CA GLU A 81 -11.03 -4.92 -7.13
C GLU A 81 -11.74 -4.93 -5.77
N CYS A 82 -11.32 -4.04 -4.88
CA CYS A 82 -11.95 -3.92 -3.56
C CYS A 82 -13.43 -3.57 -3.70
N GLU A 83 -13.75 -2.59 -4.52
CA GLU A 83 -15.13 -2.18 -4.73
C GLU A 83 -15.95 -3.29 -5.38
N LYS A 84 -15.35 -3.97 -6.36
CA LYS A 84 -16.04 -5.05 -7.07
C LYS A 84 -16.40 -6.21 -6.15
N VAL A 85 -15.51 -6.57 -5.26
CA VAL A 85 -15.71 -7.73 -4.38
C VAL A 85 -16.53 -7.39 -3.14
N THR A 86 -16.28 -6.22 -2.53
CA THR A 86 -16.87 -5.87 -1.24
C THR A 86 -18.00 -4.84 -1.33
N GLY A 87 -18.09 -4.12 -2.45
CA GLY A 87 -19.02 -3.02 -2.57
C GLY A 87 -18.55 -1.74 -1.88
N ILE A 88 -17.35 -1.75 -1.33
CA ILE A 88 -16.80 -0.58 -0.63
C ILE A 88 -15.89 0.20 -1.56
N SER A 89 -16.21 1.48 -1.77
CA SER A 89 -15.37 2.37 -2.57
C SER A 89 -14.41 3.09 -1.66
N MET A 90 -13.14 2.70 -1.70
CA MET A 90 -12.13 3.33 -0.87
C MET A 90 -11.82 4.76 -1.31
N ARG A 91 -12.04 5.06 -2.60
CA ARG A 91 -11.87 6.44 -3.08
C ARG A 91 -12.85 7.36 -2.38
N ASP A 92 -14.09 6.92 -2.23
CA ASP A 92 -15.13 7.73 -1.58
C ASP A 92 -14.95 7.71 -0.06
N ALA A 93 -14.48 6.61 0.49
CA ALA A 93 -14.38 6.45 1.94
C ALA A 93 -13.24 7.29 2.55
N VAL A 94 -12.14 7.49 1.80
CA VAL A 94 -10.96 8.17 2.34
C VAL A 94 -10.67 9.53 1.71
N CYS A 95 -11.45 9.95 0.75
CA CYS A 95 -11.24 11.26 0.10
C CYS A 95 -12.27 12.30 0.49
#